data_8e68b4c3dee590c3ec09a647196e14d8
#
_entry.id   8e68b4c3dee590c3ec09a647196e14d8
#
_cell.length_a   1.000
_cell.length_b   1.000
_cell.length_c   1.000
_cell.angle_alpha   90.00
_cell.angle_beta   90.00
_cell.angle_gamma   90.00
#
_symmetry.space_group_name_H-M   'P 1'
#
loop_
_entity.id
_entity.type
_entity.pdbx_description
1 polymer ?
#
loop_
_entity_poly.entity_id
_entity_poly.type
_entity_poly.pdbx_seq_one_letter_code
_entity_poly.pdbx_strand_id
1 'polypeptide(L)'
;INYIHPDFRGVNNTKNACCSELVIADIDAAIDYAIVHGNVDTSKIYVTGRSGGGYATLASFMKAKHKIKKFAAWVPLADLAKWYDQTKARKLKYSAEILLCTSSLNGELNKEVAIEKSPMYWKTPAEKFDYSMLDIYVGIYDGLESNSPIPITQSINFYNKLLQDMAADSSAYITDSVKLKLLEYEKPLGDYGKIADRDICFVKKYKNLGITFFTGGHEMLQQFAFDELMK
;
A
#
# COMPACT_ATOMS: atom_id res chain seq x y z
N ILE A 1 -7.19 21.24 -10.86
CA ILE A 1 -6.53 19.99 -10.44
C ILE A 1 -5.90 19.38 -11.68
N ASN A 2 -4.61 19.00 -11.57
CA ASN A 2 -3.94 18.19 -12.57
C ASN A 2 -3.99 16.73 -12.10
N TYR A 3 -4.33 15.81 -13.00
CA TYR A 3 -4.34 14.38 -12.74
C TYR A 3 -3.41 13.71 -13.76
N ILE A 4 -2.50 12.85 -13.26
CA ILE A 4 -1.61 12.07 -14.10
C ILE A 4 -1.67 10.60 -13.67
N HIS A 5 -1.77 9.70 -14.62
CA HIS A 5 -1.75 8.26 -14.44
C HIS A 5 -0.60 7.68 -15.25
N PRO A 6 0.60 7.51 -14.65
CA PRO A 6 1.74 6.98 -15.37
C PRO A 6 1.59 5.48 -15.62
N ASP A 7 1.99 5.03 -16.80
CA ASP A 7 2.14 3.59 -17.11
C ASP A 7 3.55 3.12 -16.70
N PHE A 8 3.78 3.12 -15.38
CA PHE A 8 5.09 2.80 -14.77
C PHE A 8 5.48 1.33 -15.01
N ARG A 9 6.23 1.04 -16.10
CA ARG A 9 6.70 -0.30 -16.49
C ARG A 9 5.59 -1.32 -16.75
N GLY A 10 4.35 -0.86 -16.99
CA GLY A 10 3.20 -1.72 -17.30
C GLY A 10 2.77 -2.59 -16.14
N VAL A 11 2.24 -3.78 -16.46
CA VAL A 11 1.73 -4.71 -15.45
C VAL A 11 2.82 -5.30 -14.56
N ASN A 12 2.48 -5.61 -13.30
CA ASN A 12 3.40 -6.15 -12.30
C ASN A 12 3.72 -7.65 -12.54
N ASN A 13 4.29 -7.97 -13.69
CA ASN A 13 4.69 -9.34 -14.07
C ASN A 13 6.04 -9.39 -14.79
N THR A 14 6.86 -8.36 -14.69
CA THR A 14 8.21 -8.31 -15.24
C THR A 14 9.23 -7.89 -14.19
N LYS A 15 10.51 -8.21 -14.45
CA LYS A 15 11.60 -7.80 -13.56
C LYS A 15 11.74 -6.28 -13.40
N ASN A 16 11.31 -5.51 -14.39
CA ASN A 16 11.38 -4.05 -14.36
C ASN A 16 10.18 -3.39 -13.69
N ALA A 17 9.12 -4.15 -13.42
CA ALA A 17 7.94 -3.73 -12.66
C ALA A 17 8.06 -4.10 -11.17
N CYS A 18 6.93 -4.28 -10.47
CA CYS A 18 6.89 -4.74 -9.08
C CYS A 18 7.75 -3.91 -8.13
N CYS A 19 7.54 -2.59 -8.14
CA CYS A 19 8.27 -1.62 -7.30
C CYS A 19 9.80 -1.69 -7.41
N SER A 20 10.31 -2.02 -8.62
CA SER A 20 11.73 -1.82 -8.92
C SER A 20 12.09 -0.33 -8.82
N GLU A 21 13.39 -0.03 -8.75
CA GLU A 21 13.88 1.37 -8.77
C GLU A 21 13.40 2.12 -10.02
N LEU A 22 13.16 1.40 -11.14
CA LEU A 22 12.64 2.00 -12.38
C LEU A 22 11.18 2.47 -12.22
N VAL A 23 10.35 1.72 -11.48
CA VAL A 23 8.96 2.13 -11.18
C VAL A 23 8.95 3.43 -10.38
N ILE A 24 9.82 3.54 -9.39
CA ILE A 24 9.92 4.73 -8.55
C ILE A 24 10.44 5.92 -9.38
N ALA A 25 11.44 5.69 -10.21
CA ALA A 25 11.98 6.70 -11.13
C ALA A 25 10.92 7.19 -12.13
N ASP A 26 10.06 6.30 -12.66
CA ASP A 26 8.97 6.68 -13.56
C ASP A 26 7.91 7.53 -12.86
N ILE A 27 7.59 7.22 -11.59
CA ILE A 27 6.66 8.03 -10.80
C ILE A 27 7.25 9.41 -10.51
N ASP A 28 8.52 9.48 -10.13
CA ASP A 28 9.22 10.75 -9.93
C ASP A 28 9.28 11.57 -11.24
N ALA A 29 9.57 10.92 -12.38
CA ALA A 29 9.57 11.58 -13.68
C ALA A 29 8.19 12.08 -14.10
N ALA A 30 7.10 11.35 -13.75
CA ALA A 30 5.74 11.81 -14.00
C ALA A 30 5.40 13.07 -13.18
N ILE A 31 5.89 13.16 -11.94
CA ILE A 31 5.75 14.36 -11.11
C ILE A 31 6.56 15.52 -11.72
N ASP A 32 7.82 15.28 -12.12
CA ASP A 32 8.66 16.29 -12.79
C ASP A 32 7.95 16.81 -14.06
N TYR A 33 7.40 15.89 -14.87
CA TYR A 33 6.65 16.27 -16.07
C TYR A 33 5.45 17.16 -15.76
N ALA A 34 4.66 16.80 -14.74
CA ALA A 34 3.50 17.59 -14.33
C ALA A 34 3.91 18.99 -13.84
N ILE A 35 5.01 19.10 -13.10
CA ILE A 35 5.52 20.39 -12.59
C ILE A 35 5.95 21.29 -13.76
N VAL A 36 6.62 20.72 -14.78
CA VAL A 36 7.12 21.50 -15.93
C VAL A 36 6.00 21.92 -16.87
N HIS A 37 4.99 21.07 -17.12
CA HIS A 37 3.99 21.25 -18.15
C HIS A 37 2.62 21.69 -17.61
N GLY A 38 2.38 21.59 -16.29
CA GLY A 38 1.14 21.98 -15.64
C GLY A 38 1.33 23.18 -14.71
N ASN A 39 0.23 23.81 -14.35
CA ASN A 39 0.22 24.81 -13.27
C ASN A 39 0.05 24.06 -11.94
N VAL A 40 1.16 23.54 -11.40
CA VAL A 40 1.19 22.67 -10.20
C VAL A 40 1.63 23.46 -8.98
N ASP A 41 0.81 23.43 -7.93
CA ASP A 41 1.24 23.81 -6.58
C ASP A 41 2.05 22.64 -5.97
N THR A 42 3.36 22.78 -5.95
CA THR A 42 4.29 21.74 -5.47
C THR A 42 4.13 21.42 -3.97
N SER A 43 3.42 22.25 -3.21
CA SER A 43 3.06 21.97 -1.81
C SER A 43 1.85 21.03 -1.68
N LYS A 44 1.15 20.73 -2.80
CA LYS A 44 -0.10 19.97 -2.87
C LYS A 44 0.00 18.82 -3.87
N ILE A 45 1.08 18.06 -3.80
CA ILE A 45 1.24 16.83 -4.58
C ILE A 45 0.71 15.66 -3.75
N TYR A 46 -0.09 14.82 -4.38
CA TYR A 46 -0.74 13.66 -3.77
C TYR A 46 -0.49 12.42 -4.61
N VAL A 47 -0.28 11.26 -3.95
CA VAL A 47 -0.14 9.97 -4.62
C VAL A 47 -1.16 9.00 -4.06
N THR A 48 -1.94 8.38 -4.92
CA THR A 48 -2.92 7.37 -4.53
C THR A 48 -2.94 6.23 -5.52
N GLY A 49 -3.25 5.03 -5.04
CA GLY A 49 -3.38 3.87 -5.89
C GLY A 49 -4.03 2.67 -5.19
N ARG A 50 -4.58 1.77 -5.99
CA ARG A 50 -5.24 0.54 -5.53
C ARG A 50 -4.40 -0.69 -5.91
N SER A 51 -4.35 -1.71 -5.05
CA SER A 51 -3.71 -3.01 -5.36
C SER A 51 -2.23 -2.83 -5.75
N GLY A 52 -1.85 -3.16 -6.98
CA GLY A 52 -0.54 -2.85 -7.54
C GLY A 52 -0.19 -1.36 -7.50
N GLY A 53 -1.18 -0.48 -7.70
CA GLY A 53 -1.03 0.96 -7.49
C GLY A 53 -0.86 1.33 -6.02
N GLY A 54 -1.54 0.63 -5.10
CA GLY A 54 -1.32 0.77 -3.66
C GLY A 54 0.08 0.34 -3.25
N TYR A 55 0.59 -0.74 -3.82
CA TYR A 55 1.98 -1.17 -3.67
C TYR A 55 2.97 -0.10 -4.15
N ALA A 56 2.74 0.47 -5.34
CA ALA A 56 3.53 1.57 -5.87
C ALA A 56 3.43 2.83 -5.00
N THR A 57 2.26 3.09 -4.39
CA THR A 57 2.05 4.21 -3.43
C THR A 57 2.90 4.02 -2.18
N LEU A 58 2.93 2.80 -1.59
CA LEU A 58 3.81 2.50 -0.47
C LEU A 58 5.29 2.64 -0.85
N ALA A 59 5.67 2.14 -2.03
CA ALA A 59 7.04 2.26 -2.54
C ALA A 59 7.45 3.72 -2.74
N SER A 60 6.56 4.55 -3.27
CA SER A 60 6.79 5.99 -3.45
C SER A 60 6.91 6.71 -2.10
N PHE A 61 6.10 6.35 -1.10
CA PHE A 61 6.29 6.87 0.25
C PHE A 61 7.70 6.57 0.77
N MET A 62 8.17 5.34 0.57
CA MET A 62 9.48 4.92 1.08
C MET A 62 10.65 5.57 0.33
N LYS A 63 10.55 5.79 -0.99
CA LYS A 63 11.74 6.11 -1.81
C LYS A 63 11.61 7.30 -2.76
N ALA A 64 10.41 7.84 -3.03
CA ALA A 64 10.27 8.98 -3.94
C ALA A 64 11.05 10.20 -3.45
N LYS A 65 11.65 10.92 -4.40
CA LYS A 65 12.48 12.11 -4.13
C LYS A 65 11.67 13.38 -3.87
N HIS A 66 10.44 13.42 -4.38
CA HIS A 66 9.58 14.60 -4.25
C HIS A 66 8.97 14.74 -2.85
N LYS A 67 8.76 15.98 -2.42
CA LYS A 67 7.92 16.28 -1.24
C LYS A 67 6.46 16.09 -1.62
N ILE A 68 5.87 14.99 -1.19
CA ILE A 68 4.49 14.64 -1.43
C ILE A 68 3.71 14.85 -0.14
N LYS A 69 2.63 15.61 -0.20
CA LYS A 69 1.84 15.99 0.98
C LYS A 69 1.10 14.80 1.58
N LYS A 70 0.52 13.95 0.72
CA LYS A 70 -0.26 12.81 1.18
C LYS A 70 -0.14 11.62 0.24
N PHE A 71 -0.01 10.44 0.83
CA PHE A 71 -0.07 9.15 0.17
C PHE A 71 -1.31 8.41 0.67
N ALA A 72 -2.12 7.88 -0.24
CA ALA A 72 -3.29 7.08 0.08
C ALA A 72 -3.20 5.72 -0.62
N ALA A 73 -2.79 4.69 0.13
CA ALA A 73 -2.60 3.33 -0.39
C ALA A 73 -3.85 2.47 -0.10
N TRP A 74 -4.53 2.04 -1.16
CA TRP A 74 -5.75 1.24 -1.09
C TRP A 74 -5.45 -0.22 -1.34
N VAL A 75 -5.84 -1.06 -0.37
CA VAL A 75 -5.66 -2.52 -0.40
C VAL A 75 -4.26 -2.94 -0.91
N PRO A 76 -3.19 -2.37 -0.31
CA PRO A 76 -1.85 -2.50 -0.84
C PRO A 76 -1.20 -3.81 -0.47
N LEU A 77 -0.29 -4.25 -1.33
CA LEU A 77 0.73 -5.24 -1.05
C LEU A 77 1.97 -4.55 -0.46
N ALA A 78 2.65 -5.16 0.49
CA ALA A 78 3.87 -4.61 1.09
C ALA A 78 5.04 -5.61 1.14
N ASP A 79 4.75 -6.91 1.16
CA ASP A 79 5.72 -8.01 1.25
C ASP A 79 5.48 -9.01 0.12
N LEU A 80 6.31 -8.91 -0.92
CA LEU A 80 6.19 -9.73 -2.12
C LEU A 80 6.53 -11.21 -1.85
N ALA A 81 7.51 -11.46 -0.98
CA ALA A 81 7.92 -12.81 -0.63
C ALA A 81 6.79 -13.56 0.09
N LYS A 82 6.23 -12.92 1.12
CA LYS A 82 5.09 -13.49 1.85
C LYS A 82 3.85 -13.63 0.99
N TRP A 83 3.61 -12.68 0.09
CA TRP A 83 2.47 -12.74 -0.82
C TRP A 83 2.62 -13.87 -1.85
N TYR A 84 3.85 -14.21 -2.25
CA TYR A 84 4.08 -15.41 -3.07
C TYR A 84 3.57 -16.67 -2.37
N ASP A 85 3.94 -16.88 -1.10
CA ASP A 85 3.47 -18.05 -0.34
C ASP A 85 1.95 -18.05 -0.17
N GLN A 86 1.36 -16.89 0.13
CA GLN A 86 -0.08 -16.71 0.30
C GLN A 86 -0.85 -17.02 -1.00
N THR A 87 -0.36 -16.54 -2.13
CA THR A 87 -1.03 -16.75 -3.44
C THR A 87 -0.79 -18.15 -3.98
N LYS A 88 0.37 -18.73 -3.73
CA LYS A 88 0.68 -20.14 -4.08
C LYS A 88 -0.22 -21.10 -3.32
N ALA A 89 -0.35 -20.94 -2.00
CA ALA A 89 -1.23 -21.77 -1.16
C ALA A 89 -2.69 -21.70 -1.60
N ARG A 90 -3.14 -20.54 -2.09
CA ARG A 90 -4.51 -20.29 -2.57
C ARG A 90 -4.68 -20.57 -4.06
N LYS A 91 -3.66 -21.06 -4.75
CA LYS A 91 -3.64 -21.34 -6.20
C LYS A 91 -4.05 -20.17 -7.08
N LEU A 92 -3.66 -18.95 -6.69
CA LEU A 92 -3.93 -17.74 -7.44
C LEU A 92 -2.83 -17.51 -8.51
N LYS A 93 -3.21 -16.91 -9.65
CA LYS A 93 -2.29 -16.59 -10.75
C LYS A 93 -1.08 -15.73 -10.34
N TYR A 94 -1.23 -14.93 -9.29
CA TYR A 94 -0.22 -14.00 -8.84
C TYR A 94 1.09 -14.67 -8.41
N SER A 95 1.05 -15.94 -7.95
CA SER A 95 2.29 -16.66 -7.65
C SER A 95 3.19 -16.81 -8.89
N ALA A 96 2.62 -17.06 -10.06
CA ALA A 96 3.37 -17.11 -11.32
C ALA A 96 3.88 -15.71 -11.74
N GLU A 97 3.05 -14.68 -11.59
CA GLU A 97 3.44 -13.29 -11.89
C GLU A 97 4.61 -12.82 -11.00
N ILE A 98 4.62 -13.22 -9.71
CA ILE A 98 5.71 -12.92 -8.78
C ILE A 98 7.02 -13.60 -9.20
N LEU A 99 6.97 -14.84 -9.68
CA LEU A 99 8.16 -15.51 -10.20
C LEU A 99 8.77 -14.75 -11.39
N LEU A 100 7.95 -14.19 -12.28
CA LEU A 100 8.41 -13.35 -13.38
C LEU A 100 9.01 -12.03 -12.86
N CYS A 101 8.35 -11.37 -11.92
CA CYS A 101 8.85 -10.14 -11.27
C CYS A 101 10.22 -10.30 -10.62
N THR A 102 10.46 -11.46 -10.05
CA THR A 102 11.67 -11.75 -9.27
C THR A 102 12.75 -12.45 -10.09
N SER A 103 12.53 -12.63 -11.41
CA SER A 103 13.45 -13.39 -12.27
C SER A 103 13.77 -14.77 -11.69
N SER A 104 12.76 -15.40 -11.11
CA SER A 104 12.89 -16.70 -10.47
C SER A 104 13.10 -17.80 -11.50
N LEU A 105 13.93 -18.78 -11.17
CA LEU A 105 14.24 -19.91 -12.02
C LEU A 105 13.60 -21.19 -11.46
N ASN A 106 13.29 -22.15 -12.35
CA ASN A 106 12.79 -23.48 -11.98
C ASN A 106 11.53 -23.47 -11.09
N GLY A 107 10.72 -22.40 -11.14
CA GLY A 107 9.50 -22.28 -10.32
C GLY A 107 9.75 -22.01 -8.83
N GLU A 108 10.99 -21.70 -8.44
CA GLU A 108 11.37 -21.35 -7.08
C GLU A 108 11.53 -19.84 -6.94
N LEU A 109 10.98 -19.28 -5.85
CA LEU A 109 11.05 -17.85 -5.61
C LEU A 109 12.49 -17.38 -5.37
N ASN A 110 12.95 -16.40 -6.13
CA ASN A 110 14.14 -15.63 -5.78
C ASN A 110 13.80 -14.69 -4.62
N LYS A 111 14.08 -15.18 -3.39
CA LYS A 111 13.74 -14.46 -2.15
C LYS A 111 14.47 -13.14 -2.01
N GLU A 112 15.73 -13.06 -2.45
CA GLU A 112 16.53 -11.84 -2.35
C GLU A 112 15.89 -10.73 -3.18
N VAL A 113 15.56 -11.00 -4.43
CA VAL A 113 14.89 -10.04 -5.30
C VAL A 113 13.47 -9.71 -4.80
N ALA A 114 12.75 -10.69 -4.24
CA ALA A 114 11.44 -10.43 -3.65
C ALA A 114 11.54 -9.46 -2.45
N ILE A 115 12.55 -9.61 -1.60
CA ILE A 115 12.85 -8.71 -0.48
C ILE A 115 13.23 -7.31 -0.98
N GLU A 116 14.12 -7.22 -1.96
CA GLU A 116 14.52 -5.94 -2.57
C GLU A 116 13.33 -5.14 -3.11
N LYS A 117 12.32 -5.82 -3.62
CA LYS A 117 11.10 -5.23 -4.18
C LYS A 117 9.99 -5.00 -3.16
N SER A 118 10.18 -5.32 -1.90
CA SER A 118 9.17 -5.23 -0.85
C SER A 118 9.36 -4.02 0.06
N PRO A 119 8.46 -3.04 0.07
CA PRO A 119 8.50 -1.92 1.03
C PRO A 119 8.61 -2.35 2.49
N MET A 120 8.14 -3.55 2.81
CA MET A 120 8.23 -4.17 4.13
C MET A 120 9.66 -4.21 4.68
N TYR A 121 10.66 -4.38 3.82
CA TYR A 121 12.06 -4.55 4.24
C TYR A 121 12.92 -3.29 4.04
N TRP A 122 12.34 -2.22 3.51
CA TRP A 122 13.09 -0.99 3.29
C TRP A 122 13.15 -0.15 4.57
N LYS A 123 14.23 0.62 4.72
CA LYS A 123 14.37 1.56 5.83
C LYS A 123 13.24 2.60 5.76
N THR A 124 12.54 2.78 6.85
CA THR A 124 11.47 3.79 6.94
C THR A 124 12.06 5.20 6.94
N PRO A 125 11.63 6.08 6.03
CA PRO A 125 12.01 7.49 6.03
C PRO A 125 11.21 8.23 7.12
N ALA A 126 11.61 8.07 8.39
CA ALA A 126 10.84 8.58 9.53
C ALA A 126 10.62 10.09 9.47
N GLU A 127 11.57 10.83 8.90
CA GLU A 127 11.51 12.28 8.68
C GLU A 127 10.39 12.70 7.72
N LYS A 128 9.95 11.80 6.82
CA LYS A 128 8.81 12.10 5.93
C LYS A 128 7.52 12.32 6.70
N PHE A 129 7.35 11.70 7.85
CA PHE A 129 6.17 11.90 8.68
C PHE A 129 6.07 13.31 9.30
N ASP A 130 7.10 14.14 9.19
CA ASP A 130 7.05 15.54 9.63
C ASP A 130 6.30 16.44 8.62
N TYR A 131 6.22 16.02 7.34
CA TYR A 131 5.60 16.82 6.27
C TYR A 131 4.66 16.05 5.35
N SER A 132 4.67 14.72 5.40
CA SER A 132 3.84 13.82 4.59
C SER A 132 2.90 12.99 5.44
N MET A 133 1.71 12.72 4.94
CA MET A 133 0.77 11.79 5.53
C MET A 133 0.75 10.48 4.73
N LEU A 134 0.70 9.35 5.41
CA LEU A 134 0.45 8.05 4.80
C LEU A 134 -0.82 7.44 5.38
N ASP A 135 -1.87 7.31 4.57
CA ASP A 135 -3.10 6.60 4.91
C ASP A 135 -3.18 5.28 4.14
N ILE A 136 -3.45 4.20 4.87
CA ILE A 136 -3.62 2.85 4.34
C ILE A 136 -5.08 2.45 4.52
N TYR A 137 -5.78 2.14 3.42
CA TYR A 137 -7.18 1.72 3.42
C TYR A 137 -7.28 0.24 3.05
N VAL A 138 -8.02 -0.54 3.82
CA VAL A 138 -8.05 -2.00 3.73
C VAL A 138 -9.50 -2.48 3.78
N GLY A 139 -9.92 -3.19 2.74
CA GLY A 139 -11.20 -3.89 2.78
C GLY A 139 -11.08 -5.12 3.68
N ILE A 140 -12.01 -5.28 4.65
CA ILE A 140 -11.91 -6.34 5.66
C ILE A 140 -12.00 -7.74 5.04
N TYR A 141 -12.66 -7.88 3.88
CA TYR A 141 -12.80 -9.14 3.16
C TYR A 141 -11.65 -9.42 2.19
N ASP A 142 -10.67 -8.50 2.08
CA ASP A 142 -9.54 -8.73 1.18
C ASP A 142 -8.65 -9.87 1.69
N GLY A 143 -8.32 -10.79 0.79
CA GLY A 143 -7.61 -12.00 1.12
C GLY A 143 -8.49 -13.21 1.43
N LEU A 144 -9.81 -13.07 1.50
CA LEU A 144 -10.75 -14.15 1.82
C LEU A 144 -11.41 -14.73 0.56
N GLU A 145 -11.81 -13.88 -0.37
CA GLU A 145 -12.48 -14.28 -1.60
C GLU A 145 -11.50 -14.45 -2.77
N SER A 146 -11.90 -15.14 -3.81
CA SER A 146 -11.07 -15.43 -5.00
C SER A 146 -10.68 -14.17 -5.79
N ASN A 147 -11.53 -13.13 -5.76
CA ASN A 147 -11.31 -11.83 -6.39
C ASN A 147 -10.65 -10.80 -5.46
N SER A 148 -10.37 -11.18 -4.22
CA SER A 148 -9.76 -10.38 -3.18
C SER A 148 -8.39 -10.98 -2.78
N PRO A 149 -7.32 -10.69 -3.55
CA PRO A 149 -6.10 -11.49 -3.49
C PRO A 149 -5.14 -11.13 -2.35
N ILE A 150 -5.28 -9.96 -1.73
CA ILE A 150 -4.29 -9.45 -0.78
C ILE A 150 -4.80 -9.57 0.65
N PRO A 151 -4.26 -10.51 1.46
CA PRO A 151 -4.67 -10.62 2.86
C PRO A 151 -4.43 -9.33 3.64
N ILE A 152 -5.37 -8.96 4.51
CA ILE A 152 -5.29 -7.74 5.34
C ILE A 152 -4.01 -7.68 6.20
N THR A 153 -3.40 -8.83 6.46
CA THR A 153 -2.13 -8.94 7.20
C THR A 153 -0.95 -8.28 6.49
N GLN A 154 -1.00 -8.08 5.17
CA GLN A 154 -0.01 -7.31 4.43
C GLN A 154 0.05 -5.87 4.96
N SER A 155 -1.09 -5.22 5.07
CA SER A 155 -1.23 -3.85 5.56
C SER A 155 -0.97 -3.73 7.06
N ILE A 156 -1.48 -4.66 7.88
CA ILE A 156 -1.25 -4.67 9.34
C ILE A 156 0.24 -4.77 9.66
N ASN A 157 0.92 -5.72 9.02
CA ASN A 157 2.34 -5.94 9.28
C ASN A 157 3.18 -4.75 8.83
N PHE A 158 2.83 -4.14 7.69
CA PHE A 158 3.52 -2.95 7.20
C PHE A 158 3.31 -1.73 8.12
N TYR A 159 2.08 -1.49 8.55
CA TYR A 159 1.77 -0.44 9.54
C TYR A 159 2.60 -0.62 10.82
N ASN A 160 2.60 -1.83 11.39
CA ASN A 160 3.36 -2.13 12.59
C ASN A 160 4.88 -2.01 12.39
N LYS A 161 5.38 -2.41 11.20
CA LYS A 161 6.79 -2.23 10.82
C LYS A 161 7.21 -0.76 10.82
N LEU A 162 6.38 0.12 10.24
CA LEU A 162 6.66 1.55 10.25
C LEU A 162 6.73 2.11 11.68
N LEU A 163 5.83 1.68 12.56
CA LEU A 163 5.84 2.07 13.97
C LEU A 163 7.09 1.57 14.71
N GLN A 164 7.51 0.33 14.42
CA GLN A 164 8.71 -0.25 14.99
C GLN A 164 9.96 0.56 14.61
N ASP A 165 10.09 0.90 13.33
CA ASP A 165 11.22 1.68 12.83
C ASP A 165 11.26 3.11 13.41
N MET A 166 10.09 3.65 13.76
CA MET A 166 9.95 4.96 14.42
C MET A 166 10.09 4.88 15.95
N ALA A 167 10.35 3.71 16.52
CA ALA A 167 10.38 3.47 17.96
C ALA A 167 9.11 3.99 18.68
N ALA A 168 7.94 3.79 18.07
CA ALA A 168 6.67 4.22 18.62
C ALA A 168 6.30 3.42 19.88
N ASP A 169 5.51 4.03 20.77
CA ASP A 169 4.98 3.33 21.95
C ASP A 169 4.12 2.12 21.56
N SER A 170 4.15 1.08 22.39
CA SER A 170 3.42 -0.17 22.14
C SER A 170 1.91 0.01 21.98
N SER A 171 1.32 1.05 22.57
CA SER A 171 -0.09 1.38 22.40
C SER A 171 -0.47 1.80 20.98
N ALA A 172 0.50 2.21 20.16
CA ALA A 172 0.27 2.60 18.76
C ALA A 172 0.09 1.39 17.83
N TYR A 173 0.58 0.21 18.20
CA TYR A 173 0.55 -0.98 17.36
C TYR A 173 -0.85 -1.59 17.23
N ILE A 174 -1.09 -2.26 16.12
CA ILE A 174 -2.20 -3.22 16.00
C ILE A 174 -1.71 -4.51 16.64
N THR A 175 -2.29 -4.86 17.79
CA THR A 175 -1.91 -6.07 18.54
C THR A 175 -2.37 -7.34 17.84
N ASP A 176 -1.75 -8.49 18.16
CA ASP A 176 -2.20 -9.78 17.62
C ASP A 176 -3.63 -10.11 18.00
N SER A 177 -4.10 -9.69 19.18
CA SER A 177 -5.50 -9.84 19.58
C SER A 177 -6.45 -9.07 18.65
N VAL A 178 -6.13 -7.82 18.29
CA VAL A 178 -6.95 -7.03 17.34
C VAL A 178 -6.88 -7.66 15.95
N LYS A 179 -5.69 -8.06 15.50
CA LYS A 179 -5.50 -8.73 14.21
C LYS A 179 -6.34 -10.01 14.10
N LEU A 180 -6.34 -10.85 15.13
CA LEU A 180 -7.15 -12.07 15.16
C LEU A 180 -8.66 -11.76 15.12
N LYS A 181 -9.12 -10.77 15.88
CA LYS A 181 -10.54 -10.35 15.85
C LYS A 181 -10.95 -9.84 14.46
N LEU A 182 -10.11 -9.07 13.78
CA LEU A 182 -10.39 -8.60 12.42
C LEU A 182 -10.50 -9.77 11.42
N LEU A 183 -9.63 -10.78 11.55
CA LEU A 183 -9.62 -11.97 10.71
C LEU A 183 -10.78 -12.94 11.02
N GLU A 184 -11.20 -13.02 12.28
CA GLU A 184 -12.24 -13.97 12.73
C GLU A 184 -13.65 -13.42 12.54
N TYR A 185 -13.85 -12.14 12.87
CA TYR A 185 -15.21 -11.57 12.90
C TYR A 185 -15.60 -10.86 11.62
N GLU A 186 -14.62 -10.36 10.86
CA GLU A 186 -14.84 -9.70 9.55
C GLU A 186 -15.89 -8.58 9.61
N LYS A 187 -16.00 -7.89 10.73
CA LYS A 187 -17.00 -6.86 11.02
C LYS A 187 -16.43 -5.75 11.91
N PRO A 188 -17.14 -4.63 12.08
CA PRO A 188 -16.75 -3.57 12.99
C PRO A 188 -16.48 -4.08 14.42
N LEU A 189 -15.31 -3.71 14.96
CA LEU A 189 -14.93 -4.02 16.36
C LEU A 189 -15.44 -2.97 17.35
N GLY A 190 -16.07 -1.90 16.86
CA GLY A 190 -16.65 -0.79 17.61
C GLY A 190 -17.37 0.16 16.66
N ASP A 191 -17.88 1.25 17.19
CA ASP A 191 -18.46 2.33 16.37
C ASP A 191 -17.36 3.32 15.98
N TYR A 192 -16.88 3.20 14.76
CA TYR A 192 -15.86 4.08 14.15
C TYR A 192 -16.44 4.99 13.05
N GLY A 193 -17.78 4.95 12.85
CA GLY A 193 -18.44 5.68 11.76
C GLY A 193 -18.28 5.02 10.40
N LYS A 194 -18.36 5.84 9.35
CA LYS A 194 -18.35 5.38 7.94
C LYS A 194 -17.32 6.12 7.09
N ILE A 195 -16.88 5.42 6.04
CA ILE A 195 -16.24 6.03 4.87
C ILE A 195 -17.14 5.76 3.65
N ALA A 196 -17.59 6.81 2.96
CA ALA A 196 -18.68 6.73 1.99
C ALA A 196 -19.88 5.96 2.61
N ASP A 197 -20.34 4.90 1.96
CA ASP A 197 -21.43 4.03 2.42
C ASP A 197 -20.97 2.81 3.26
N ARG A 198 -19.67 2.67 3.52
CA ARG A 198 -19.05 1.52 4.19
C ARG A 198 -18.80 1.78 5.67
N ASP A 199 -19.14 0.81 6.51
CA ASP A 199 -18.82 0.89 7.94
C ASP A 199 -17.30 0.74 8.13
N ILE A 200 -16.73 1.52 9.07
CA ILE A 200 -15.34 1.36 9.47
C ILE A 200 -15.25 0.22 10.49
N CYS A 201 -14.50 -0.83 10.15
CA CYS A 201 -14.30 -1.98 11.02
C CYS A 201 -13.30 -1.71 12.14
N PHE A 202 -12.27 -0.95 11.83
CA PHE A 202 -11.24 -0.54 12.78
C PHE A 202 -10.41 0.60 12.18
N VAL A 203 -9.95 1.50 13.02
CA VAL A 203 -9.04 2.58 12.65
C VAL A 203 -7.94 2.74 13.67
N LYS A 204 -6.74 3.00 13.20
CA LYS A 204 -5.59 3.33 14.06
C LYS A 204 -4.80 4.47 13.42
N LYS A 205 -4.36 5.41 14.25
CA LYS A 205 -3.51 6.54 13.80
C LYS A 205 -2.35 6.74 14.76
N TYR A 206 -1.21 7.11 14.20
CA TYR A 206 -0.05 7.54 14.94
C TYR A 206 0.65 8.66 14.15
N LYS A 207 0.67 9.89 14.68
CA LYS A 207 1.15 11.07 13.94
C LYS A 207 0.47 11.13 12.55
N ASN A 208 1.26 11.25 11.50
CA ASN A 208 0.82 11.31 10.10
C ASN A 208 0.72 9.92 9.43
N LEU A 209 0.68 8.85 10.19
CA LEU A 209 0.43 7.48 9.72
C LEU A 209 -0.95 7.01 10.14
N GLY A 210 -1.79 6.61 9.19
CA GLY A 210 -3.13 6.07 9.42
C GLY A 210 -3.34 4.70 8.77
N ILE A 211 -4.18 3.86 9.40
CA ILE A 211 -4.73 2.66 8.78
C ILE A 211 -6.20 2.55 9.09
N THR A 212 -7.01 2.28 8.08
CA THR A 212 -8.47 2.17 8.18
C THR A 212 -8.95 0.89 7.53
N PHE A 213 -9.66 0.05 8.27
CA PHE A 213 -10.33 -1.15 7.76
C PHE A 213 -11.81 -0.82 7.57
N PHE A 214 -12.35 -1.12 6.39
CA PHE A 214 -13.75 -0.86 6.06
C PHE A 214 -14.45 -2.13 5.56
N THR A 215 -15.77 -2.18 5.66
CA THR A 215 -16.58 -3.27 5.11
C THR A 215 -16.52 -3.25 3.58
N GLY A 216 -15.69 -4.10 3.01
CA GLY A 216 -15.43 -4.18 1.58
C GLY A 216 -14.35 -5.19 1.26
N GLY A 217 -14.17 -5.47 -0.03
CA GLY A 217 -13.16 -6.39 -0.56
C GLY A 217 -11.95 -5.65 -1.11
N HIS A 218 -11.45 -6.15 -2.25
CA HIS A 218 -10.28 -5.60 -2.93
C HIS A 218 -10.63 -4.37 -3.77
N GLU A 219 -11.02 -3.27 -3.14
CA GLU A 219 -11.56 -2.09 -3.80
C GLU A 219 -10.95 -0.77 -3.31
N MET A 220 -11.11 0.29 -4.10
CA MET A 220 -10.89 1.67 -3.72
C MET A 220 -12.20 2.43 -3.86
N LEU A 221 -12.59 3.16 -2.83
CA LEU A 221 -13.76 4.04 -2.84
C LEU A 221 -13.38 5.34 -3.53
N GLN A 222 -13.49 5.39 -4.85
CA GLN A 222 -12.88 6.42 -5.69
C GLN A 222 -13.27 7.84 -5.33
N GLN A 223 -14.58 8.11 -5.15
CA GLN A 223 -15.05 9.44 -4.77
C GLN A 223 -14.53 9.85 -3.41
N PHE A 224 -14.61 8.97 -2.41
CA PHE A 224 -14.06 9.22 -1.08
C PHE A 224 -12.54 9.45 -1.14
N ALA A 225 -11.81 8.63 -1.90
CA ALA A 225 -10.36 8.77 -2.06
C ALA A 225 -9.99 10.13 -2.64
N PHE A 226 -10.74 10.61 -3.63
CA PHE A 226 -10.55 11.93 -4.22
C PHE A 226 -10.84 13.03 -3.20
N ASP A 227 -11.99 12.98 -2.52
CA ASP A 227 -12.40 13.99 -1.55
C ASP A 227 -11.42 14.09 -0.36
N GLU A 228 -10.87 12.95 0.09
CA GLU A 228 -9.86 12.91 1.16
C GLU A 228 -8.49 13.48 0.75
N LEU A 229 -8.13 13.36 -0.54
CA LEU A 229 -6.90 13.99 -1.04
C LEU A 229 -7.03 15.51 -1.11
N MET A 230 -8.24 16.02 -1.25
CA MET A 230 -8.52 17.46 -1.43
C MET A 230 -8.67 18.23 -0.10
N LYS A 231 -8.76 17.54 1.02
CA LYS A 231 -8.74 18.13 2.38
C LYS A 231 -7.31 18.50 2.81
#